data_a9d1fd6e70a95243a77ec9ab1777b6a9
#
_entry.id   a9d1fd6e70a95243a77ec9ab1777b6a9
#
_cell.length_a   1.000
_cell.length_b   1.000
_cell.length_c   1.000
_cell.angle_alpha   90.00
_cell.angle_beta   90.00
_cell.angle_gamma   90.00
#
_symmetry.space_group_name_H-M   'P 1'
#
loop_
_entity.id
_entity.type
_entity.pdbx_description
1 polymer ?
#
loop_
_entity_poly.entity_id
_entity_poly.type
_entity_poly.pdbx_seq_one_letter_code
_entity_poly.pdbx_strand_id
1 'polypeptide(L)'
;MIVDGWLIYTENITFDSFKNLFREYNKISFGDNFNRSIDDIIFPDNIEFLYFGASFNQRVDNLPARLRILSLGCSFNQELDNLPLYLEELRILGNYDKCLDLLPRSLKKLSLGNKYNNPLDNLPEGLEELHFIYERNRFNYSLNLLPLSLRRITIDVDYKYKNDLIKKYGDKVKVIKYP
;
A
#
# COMPACT_ATOMS: atom_id res chain seq x y z
N MET A 1 -10.01 4.05 20.22
CA MET A 1 -8.77 4.28 20.99
C MET A 1 -7.88 5.25 20.22
N ILE A 2 -7.10 6.10 20.91
CA ILE A 2 -6.16 7.03 20.29
C ILE A 2 -4.75 6.65 20.72
N VAL A 3 -3.84 6.46 19.77
CA VAL A 3 -2.42 6.15 20.03
C VAL A 3 -1.58 6.91 19.00
N ASP A 4 -0.62 7.70 19.47
CA ASP A 4 0.31 8.48 18.63
C ASP A 4 -0.38 9.31 17.52
N GLY A 5 -1.55 9.88 17.84
CA GLY A 5 -2.34 10.68 16.90
C GLY A 5 -3.19 9.87 15.90
N TRP A 6 -3.22 8.54 16.01
CA TRP A 6 -4.10 7.68 15.25
C TRP A 6 -5.43 7.46 15.97
N LEU A 7 -6.53 7.62 15.26
CA LEU A 7 -7.83 7.13 15.69
C LEU A 7 -7.92 5.65 15.30
N ILE A 8 -7.96 4.76 16.30
CA ILE A 8 -7.96 3.31 16.10
C ILE A 8 -9.35 2.75 16.39
N TYR A 9 -9.92 2.06 15.41
CA TYR A 9 -11.14 1.28 15.60
C TYR A 9 -10.84 0.02 16.42
N THR A 10 -11.63 -0.17 17.47
CA THR A 10 -11.59 -1.36 18.32
C THR A 10 -13.01 -1.89 18.50
N GLU A 11 -13.16 -3.16 18.81
CA GLU A 11 -14.48 -3.80 19.00
C GLU A 11 -15.29 -3.24 20.20
N ASN A 12 -14.63 -2.46 21.05
CA ASN A 12 -15.26 -1.82 22.22
C ASN A 12 -16.02 -0.52 21.90
N ILE A 13 -16.01 -0.07 20.65
CA ILE A 13 -16.72 1.13 20.21
C ILE A 13 -17.64 0.78 19.05
N THR A 14 -18.87 1.30 19.05
CA THR A 14 -19.75 1.11 17.90
C THR A 14 -19.17 1.81 16.66
N PHE A 15 -19.43 1.24 15.48
CA PHE A 15 -18.89 1.81 14.24
C PHE A 15 -19.40 3.24 13.98
N ASP A 16 -20.66 3.54 14.35
CA ASP A 16 -21.21 4.89 14.21
C ASP A 16 -20.56 5.88 15.16
N SER A 17 -20.30 5.51 16.40
CA SER A 17 -19.53 6.35 17.33
C SER A 17 -18.12 6.61 16.85
N PHE A 18 -17.46 5.61 16.22
CA PHE A 18 -16.15 5.74 15.64
C PHE A 18 -16.14 6.73 14.46
N LYS A 19 -17.12 6.63 13.54
CA LYS A 19 -17.26 7.56 12.40
C LYS A 19 -17.42 9.02 12.83
N ASN A 20 -18.10 9.28 13.93
CA ASN A 20 -18.31 10.65 14.44
C ASN A 20 -17.00 11.35 14.82
N LEU A 21 -15.93 10.60 15.10
CA LEU A 21 -14.61 11.12 15.44
C LEU A 21 -13.74 11.47 14.22
N PHE A 22 -14.13 11.09 13.01
CA PHE A 22 -13.27 11.27 11.82
C PHE A 22 -12.87 12.71 11.56
N ARG A 23 -13.72 13.70 11.94
CA ARG A 23 -13.42 15.12 11.74
C ARG A 23 -12.31 15.66 12.64
N GLU A 24 -12.04 14.97 13.73
CA GLU A 24 -11.04 15.37 14.74
C GLU A 24 -9.65 14.82 14.42
N TYR A 25 -9.56 13.81 13.55
CA TYR A 25 -8.32 13.08 13.27
C TYR A 25 -8.07 12.99 11.77
N ASN A 26 -6.82 13.11 11.36
CA ASN A 26 -6.40 12.89 9.97
C ASN A 26 -5.77 11.52 9.73
N LYS A 27 -5.63 10.69 10.78
CA LYS A 27 -5.05 9.35 10.74
C LYS A 27 -6.03 8.35 11.33
N ILE A 28 -6.48 7.40 10.52
CA ILE A 28 -7.44 6.38 10.93
C ILE A 28 -6.86 4.99 10.70
N SER A 29 -6.94 4.16 11.72
CA SER A 29 -6.62 2.73 11.65
C SER A 29 -7.87 1.91 11.91
N PHE A 30 -8.23 1.08 10.94
CA PHE A 30 -9.20 0.02 11.11
C PHE A 30 -8.44 -1.24 11.53
N GLY A 31 -8.61 -1.67 12.78
CA GLY A 31 -7.86 -2.77 13.38
C GLY A 31 -7.87 -4.09 12.59
N ASP A 32 -7.13 -5.08 13.07
CA ASP A 32 -6.87 -6.31 12.32
C ASP A 32 -8.11 -7.17 12.01
N ASN A 33 -9.15 -7.09 12.84
CA ASN A 33 -10.39 -7.84 12.65
C ASN A 33 -11.45 -7.12 11.80
N PHE A 34 -11.17 -5.87 11.38
CA PHE A 34 -12.12 -5.09 10.60
C PHE A 34 -12.23 -5.64 9.17
N ASN A 35 -13.42 -6.07 8.76
CA ASN A 35 -13.73 -6.51 7.40
C ASN A 35 -15.18 -6.15 6.99
N ARG A 36 -15.60 -4.92 7.27
CA ARG A 36 -16.90 -4.39 6.84
C ARG A 36 -16.72 -3.53 5.61
N SER A 37 -17.77 -3.44 4.74
CA SER A 37 -17.79 -2.46 3.65
C SER A 37 -17.61 -1.04 4.21
N ILE A 38 -16.91 -0.22 3.44
CA ILE A 38 -16.74 1.21 3.69
C ILE A 38 -17.53 2.06 2.70
N ASP A 39 -18.38 1.45 1.86
CA ASP A 39 -19.14 2.15 0.81
C ASP A 39 -20.08 3.21 1.40
N ASP A 40 -20.62 2.97 2.60
CA ASP A 40 -21.50 3.89 3.31
C ASP A 40 -20.75 4.96 4.12
N ILE A 41 -19.42 4.97 4.08
CA ILE A 41 -18.62 5.93 4.83
C ILE A 41 -18.43 7.19 3.99
N ILE A 42 -18.88 8.32 4.51
CA ILE A 42 -18.51 9.64 4.00
C ILE A 42 -17.27 10.12 4.77
N PHE A 43 -16.11 9.90 4.18
CA PHE A 43 -14.86 10.39 4.76
C PHE A 43 -14.77 11.92 4.62
N PRO A 44 -14.43 12.65 5.69
CA PRO A 44 -14.15 14.07 5.58
C PRO A 44 -12.81 14.35 4.90
N ASP A 45 -12.65 15.54 4.34
CA ASP A 45 -11.48 15.94 3.55
C ASP A 45 -10.16 16.02 4.35
N ASN A 46 -10.23 16.05 5.68
CA ASN A 46 -9.04 16.09 6.53
C ASN A 46 -8.31 14.75 6.67
N ILE A 47 -8.89 13.63 6.16
CA ILE A 47 -8.25 12.32 6.28
C ILE A 47 -7.12 12.19 5.26
N GLU A 48 -5.91 12.04 5.77
CA GLU A 48 -4.69 11.88 4.96
C GLU A 48 -4.08 10.48 5.06
N PHE A 49 -4.39 9.73 6.14
CA PHE A 49 -3.77 8.43 6.40
C PHE A 49 -4.85 7.39 6.74
N LEU A 50 -4.88 6.29 5.99
CA LEU A 50 -5.72 5.13 6.29
C LEU A 50 -4.88 3.86 6.40
N TYR A 51 -5.13 3.11 7.45
CA TYR A 51 -4.62 1.78 7.66
C TYR A 51 -5.78 0.79 7.82
N PHE A 52 -5.79 -0.24 6.99
CA PHE A 52 -6.68 -1.39 7.11
C PHE A 52 -5.88 -2.60 7.55
N GLY A 53 -6.33 -3.23 8.63
CA GLY A 53 -5.63 -4.34 9.26
C GLY A 53 -5.71 -5.67 8.49
N ALA A 54 -5.28 -6.74 9.13
CA ALA A 54 -4.98 -8.03 8.50
C ALA A 54 -6.18 -8.68 7.79
N SER A 55 -7.40 -8.57 8.33
CA SER A 55 -8.60 -9.25 7.81
C SER A 55 -9.34 -8.49 6.70
N PHE A 56 -8.98 -7.23 6.46
CA PHE A 56 -9.74 -6.38 5.54
C PHE A 56 -9.61 -6.85 4.08
N ASN A 57 -10.77 -7.10 3.43
CA ASN A 57 -10.87 -7.49 2.02
C ASN A 57 -12.15 -6.97 1.36
N GLN A 58 -12.48 -5.69 1.58
CA GLN A 58 -13.61 -5.02 0.95
C GLN A 58 -13.11 -4.03 -0.09
N ARG A 59 -14.00 -3.63 -1.03
CA ARG A 59 -13.68 -2.59 -2.03
C ARG A 59 -13.30 -1.28 -1.36
N VAL A 60 -12.43 -0.54 -2.02
CA VAL A 60 -11.90 0.76 -1.56
C VAL A 60 -12.15 1.87 -2.59
N ASP A 61 -13.27 1.82 -3.28
CA ASP A 61 -13.62 2.82 -4.31
C ASP A 61 -14.03 4.18 -3.72
N ASN A 62 -14.38 4.21 -2.43
CA ASN A 62 -14.86 5.40 -1.73
C ASN A 62 -13.83 5.90 -0.69
N LEU A 63 -12.57 6.08 -1.11
CA LEU A 63 -11.51 6.62 -0.24
C LEU A 63 -11.57 8.16 -0.15
N PRO A 64 -11.03 8.78 0.94
CA PRO A 64 -10.93 10.23 1.06
C PRO A 64 -10.16 10.84 -0.12
N ALA A 65 -10.70 11.90 -0.72
CA ALA A 65 -10.10 12.52 -1.91
C ALA A 65 -8.67 13.07 -1.67
N ARG A 66 -8.35 13.46 -0.42
CA ARG A 66 -7.02 13.98 -0.02
C ARG A 66 -6.12 12.94 0.65
N LEU A 67 -6.47 11.66 0.55
CA LEU A 67 -5.66 10.60 1.12
C LEU A 67 -4.25 10.61 0.52
N ARG A 68 -3.24 10.59 1.39
CA ARG A 68 -1.82 10.57 1.02
C ARG A 68 -1.17 9.23 1.26
N ILE A 69 -1.58 8.51 2.32
CA ILE A 69 -1.03 7.20 2.66
C ILE A 69 -2.14 6.18 2.85
N LEU A 70 -2.06 5.10 2.11
CA LEU A 70 -2.94 3.93 2.22
C LEU A 70 -2.13 2.69 2.54
N SER A 71 -2.51 1.98 3.61
CA SER A 71 -1.95 0.68 3.95
C SER A 71 -3.04 -0.38 4.03
N LEU A 72 -2.87 -1.44 3.27
CA LEU A 72 -3.79 -2.56 3.13
C LEU A 72 -3.14 -3.83 3.66
N GLY A 73 -3.83 -4.50 4.60
CA GLY A 73 -3.32 -5.67 5.31
C GLY A 73 -3.27 -6.97 4.50
N CYS A 74 -3.00 -8.07 5.20
CA CYS A 74 -2.59 -9.34 4.57
C CYS A 74 -3.68 -10.03 3.74
N SER A 75 -4.96 -9.80 4.04
CA SER A 75 -6.07 -10.46 3.32
C SER A 75 -6.58 -9.66 2.12
N PHE A 76 -6.10 -8.41 1.94
CA PHE A 76 -6.63 -7.54 0.90
C PHE A 76 -6.29 -8.06 -0.51
N ASN A 77 -7.33 -8.23 -1.35
CA ASN A 77 -7.22 -8.69 -2.74
C ASN A 77 -8.36 -8.17 -3.63
N GLN A 78 -8.74 -6.89 -3.47
CA GLN A 78 -9.72 -6.23 -4.32
C GLN A 78 -9.01 -5.34 -5.35
N GLU A 79 -9.69 -4.99 -6.45
CA GLU A 79 -9.17 -4.07 -7.46
C GLU A 79 -8.85 -2.68 -6.86
N LEU A 80 -7.84 -2.01 -7.41
CA LEU A 80 -7.35 -0.69 -6.99
C LEU A 80 -7.40 0.33 -8.14
N ASP A 81 -8.49 0.30 -8.91
CA ASP A 81 -8.64 1.13 -10.12
C ASP A 81 -9.00 2.59 -9.81
N ASN A 82 -9.53 2.86 -8.61
CA ASN A 82 -10.07 4.16 -8.21
C ASN A 82 -9.30 4.80 -7.03
N LEU A 83 -7.97 4.73 -7.05
CA LEU A 83 -7.15 5.32 -6.00
C LEU A 83 -7.16 6.86 -6.06
N PRO A 84 -7.12 7.56 -4.90
CA PRO A 84 -7.13 9.01 -4.84
C PRO A 84 -5.93 9.65 -5.56
N LEU A 85 -6.18 10.79 -6.25
CA LEU A 85 -5.19 11.47 -7.08
C LEU A 85 -4.01 12.08 -6.30
N TYR A 86 -4.14 12.24 -4.97
CA TYR A 86 -3.09 12.77 -4.10
C TYR A 86 -2.35 11.68 -3.32
N LEU A 87 -2.60 10.39 -3.62
CA LEU A 87 -1.95 9.28 -2.92
C LEU A 87 -0.45 9.27 -3.20
N GLU A 88 0.36 9.39 -2.15
CA GLU A 88 1.82 9.44 -2.22
C GLU A 88 2.47 8.11 -1.82
N GLU A 89 1.84 7.36 -0.90
CA GLU A 89 2.35 6.07 -0.44
C GLU A 89 1.25 5.01 -0.44
N LEU A 90 1.54 3.87 -1.07
CA LEU A 90 0.68 2.69 -1.09
C LEU A 90 1.46 1.49 -0.54
N ARG A 91 0.90 0.84 0.49
CA ARG A 91 1.40 -0.41 1.05
C ARG A 91 0.35 -1.51 0.89
N ILE A 92 0.71 -2.60 0.26
CA ILE A 92 -0.13 -3.78 0.10
C ILE A 92 0.61 -4.97 0.69
N LEU A 93 0.25 -5.33 1.93
CA LEU A 93 1.11 -6.17 2.78
C LEU A 93 0.92 -7.69 2.60
N GLY A 94 0.01 -8.12 1.74
CA GLY A 94 -0.37 -9.54 1.77
C GLY A 94 -0.39 -10.25 0.42
N ASN A 95 -1.47 -10.99 0.23
CA ASN A 95 -1.66 -11.94 -0.85
C ASN A 95 -2.26 -11.30 -2.11
N TYR A 96 -1.88 -10.07 -2.42
CA TYR A 96 -2.43 -9.32 -3.53
C TYR A 96 -1.97 -9.90 -4.88
N ASP A 97 -2.93 -10.22 -5.75
CA ASP A 97 -2.67 -10.84 -7.06
C ASP A 97 -3.30 -10.06 -8.24
N LYS A 98 -3.79 -8.83 -7.98
CA LYS A 98 -4.37 -7.98 -9.03
C LYS A 98 -3.33 -7.10 -9.69
N CYS A 99 -3.64 -6.61 -10.91
CA CYS A 99 -2.79 -5.65 -11.62
C CYS A 99 -2.69 -4.32 -10.88
N LEU A 100 -1.58 -3.61 -11.11
CA LEU A 100 -1.31 -2.27 -10.61
C LEU A 100 -1.04 -1.28 -11.75
N ASP A 101 -1.78 -1.43 -12.85
CA ASP A 101 -1.59 -0.61 -14.07
C ASP A 101 -2.19 0.80 -13.96
N LEU A 102 -3.09 1.02 -13.00
CA LEU A 102 -3.83 2.28 -12.82
C LEU A 102 -3.40 3.07 -11.57
N LEU A 103 -2.13 2.94 -11.15
CA LEU A 103 -1.61 3.69 -10.02
C LEU A 103 -1.58 5.21 -10.29
N PRO A 104 -1.93 6.05 -9.29
CA PRO A 104 -1.96 7.50 -9.47
C PRO A 104 -0.56 8.08 -9.71
N ARG A 105 -0.48 9.11 -10.55
CA ARG A 105 0.80 9.77 -10.89
C ARG A 105 1.49 10.46 -9.72
N SER A 106 0.75 10.75 -8.64
CA SER A 106 1.26 11.31 -7.38
C SER A 106 2.08 10.31 -6.56
N LEU A 107 1.98 9.00 -6.87
CA LEU A 107 2.58 7.96 -6.04
C LEU A 107 4.11 8.06 -6.05
N LYS A 108 4.69 8.18 -4.85
CA LYS A 108 6.13 8.26 -4.60
C LYS A 108 6.70 6.95 -4.07
N LYS A 109 5.89 6.20 -3.33
CA LYS A 109 6.35 5.00 -2.66
C LYS A 109 5.34 3.87 -2.78
N LEU A 110 5.81 2.72 -3.25
CA LEU A 110 5.05 1.48 -3.38
C LEU A 110 5.74 0.36 -2.59
N SER A 111 4.97 -0.28 -1.70
CA SER A 111 5.43 -1.45 -0.95
C SER A 111 4.52 -2.64 -1.22
N LEU A 112 5.10 -3.74 -1.67
CA LEU A 112 4.39 -4.95 -2.08
C LEU A 112 4.78 -6.13 -1.19
N GLY A 113 3.78 -6.90 -0.78
CA GLY A 113 3.92 -8.09 0.04
C GLY A 113 4.52 -9.27 -0.73
N ASN A 114 4.79 -10.36 -0.01
CA ASN A 114 5.53 -11.52 -0.49
C ASN A 114 4.86 -12.35 -1.59
N LYS A 115 3.56 -12.20 -1.81
CA LYS A 115 2.82 -12.97 -2.82
C LYS A 115 2.54 -12.20 -4.11
N TYR A 116 2.86 -10.91 -4.14
CA TYR A 116 2.67 -10.15 -5.38
C TYR A 116 3.53 -10.72 -6.50
N ASN A 117 2.90 -11.11 -7.59
CA ASN A 117 3.57 -11.69 -8.75
C ASN A 117 2.86 -11.34 -10.07
N ASN A 118 2.64 -10.04 -10.31
CA ASN A 118 2.20 -9.51 -11.61
C ASN A 118 3.24 -8.53 -12.16
N PRO A 119 3.29 -8.32 -13.49
CA PRO A 119 4.19 -7.34 -14.09
C PRO A 119 4.04 -5.96 -13.47
N LEU A 120 5.12 -5.16 -13.48
CA LEU A 120 5.18 -3.78 -13.02
C LEU A 120 5.71 -2.87 -14.14
N ASP A 121 5.17 -3.05 -15.35
CA ASP A 121 5.65 -2.32 -16.54
C ASP A 121 5.07 -0.91 -16.65
N ASN A 122 3.97 -0.62 -15.91
CA ASN A 122 3.23 0.64 -15.96
C ASN A 122 3.33 1.44 -14.64
N LEU A 123 4.48 1.40 -13.96
CA LEU A 123 4.69 2.20 -12.75
C LEU A 123 4.68 3.70 -13.05
N PRO A 124 4.14 4.55 -12.14
CA PRO A 124 4.12 5.99 -12.32
C PRO A 124 5.52 6.59 -12.47
N GLU A 125 5.71 7.50 -13.43
CA GLU A 125 6.99 8.17 -13.70
C GLU A 125 7.56 8.97 -12.51
N GLY A 126 6.71 9.32 -11.53
CA GLY A 126 7.11 10.00 -10.30
C GLY A 126 7.50 9.08 -9.14
N LEU A 127 7.48 7.75 -9.31
CA LEU A 127 7.77 6.80 -8.24
C LEU A 127 9.23 6.87 -7.82
N GLU A 128 9.49 7.06 -6.52
CA GLU A 128 10.84 7.21 -5.96
C GLU A 128 11.32 5.97 -5.21
N GLU A 129 10.40 5.21 -4.61
CA GLU A 129 10.73 4.01 -3.83
C GLU A 129 9.84 2.82 -4.19
N LEU A 130 10.46 1.68 -4.46
CA LEU A 130 9.80 0.39 -4.69
C LEU A 130 10.34 -0.64 -3.72
N HIS A 131 9.48 -1.21 -2.87
CA HIS A 131 9.87 -2.17 -1.85
C HIS A 131 9.09 -3.47 -2.00
N PHE A 132 9.81 -4.57 -2.11
CA PHE A 132 9.27 -5.90 -1.88
C PHE A 132 9.57 -6.27 -0.42
N ILE A 133 8.51 -6.35 0.39
CA ILE A 133 8.58 -6.58 1.82
C ILE A 133 8.18 -8.01 2.16
N TYR A 134 8.74 -8.51 3.26
CA TYR A 134 8.62 -9.89 3.76
C TYR A 134 9.46 -10.94 3.04
N GLU A 135 9.74 -12.00 3.79
CA GLU A 135 10.51 -13.18 3.36
C GLU A 135 9.88 -13.92 2.19
N ARG A 136 10.75 -14.55 1.36
CA ARG A 136 10.35 -15.42 0.27
C ARG A 136 9.40 -14.74 -0.71
N ASN A 137 9.74 -13.52 -1.10
CA ASN A 137 8.98 -12.80 -2.11
C ASN A 137 8.93 -13.66 -3.39
N ARG A 138 7.72 -13.88 -3.90
CA ARG A 138 7.49 -14.71 -5.09
C ARG A 138 7.59 -13.95 -6.40
N PHE A 139 7.91 -12.65 -6.34
CA PHE A 139 7.98 -11.83 -7.54
C PHE A 139 9.02 -12.40 -8.53
N ASN A 140 8.55 -12.76 -9.72
CA ASN A 140 9.35 -13.45 -10.73
C ASN A 140 9.36 -12.76 -12.10
N TYR A 141 8.96 -11.51 -12.18
CA TYR A 141 9.06 -10.69 -13.39
C TYR A 141 10.32 -9.85 -13.36
N SER A 142 10.88 -9.56 -14.54
CA SER A 142 12.02 -8.65 -14.63
C SER A 142 11.56 -7.20 -14.39
N LEU A 143 12.40 -6.40 -13.73
CA LEU A 143 12.18 -4.99 -13.47
C LEU A 143 12.97 -4.13 -14.48
N ASN A 144 12.69 -4.32 -15.77
CA ASN A 144 13.45 -3.67 -16.84
C ASN A 144 12.95 -2.26 -17.20
N LEU A 145 11.67 -1.96 -16.91
CA LEU A 145 11.00 -0.73 -17.28
C LEU A 145 10.64 0.10 -16.03
N LEU A 146 11.63 0.32 -15.16
CA LEU A 146 11.41 1.13 -13.96
C LEU A 146 11.54 2.63 -14.27
N PRO A 147 10.74 3.49 -13.60
CA PRO A 147 10.82 4.94 -13.73
C PRO A 147 12.21 5.50 -13.40
N LEU A 148 12.63 6.52 -14.13
CA LEU A 148 13.94 7.18 -13.91
C LEU A 148 14.01 7.89 -12.56
N SER A 149 12.87 8.28 -12.00
CA SER A 149 12.71 8.91 -10.67
C SER A 149 13.10 7.99 -9.51
N LEU A 150 13.15 6.66 -9.72
CA LEU A 150 13.48 5.72 -8.67
C LEU A 150 14.86 5.98 -8.04
N ARG A 151 14.84 6.11 -6.71
CA ARG A 151 16.02 6.33 -5.85
C ARG A 151 16.34 5.10 -5.00
N ARG A 152 15.32 4.28 -4.71
CA ARG A 152 15.49 3.10 -3.87
C ARG A 152 14.61 1.94 -4.36
N ILE A 153 15.25 0.79 -4.50
CA ILE A 153 14.59 -0.48 -4.80
C ILE A 153 15.02 -1.47 -3.72
N THR A 154 14.06 -2.06 -3.02
CA THR A 154 14.35 -3.10 -2.01
C THR A 154 13.82 -4.44 -2.52
N ILE A 155 14.70 -5.43 -2.62
CA ILE A 155 14.38 -6.78 -3.12
C ILE A 155 14.86 -7.85 -2.15
N ASP A 156 14.26 -9.03 -2.24
CA ASP A 156 14.71 -10.24 -1.55
C ASP A 156 16.04 -10.77 -2.15
N VAL A 157 16.85 -11.41 -1.30
CA VAL A 157 18.10 -12.06 -1.72
C VAL A 157 17.88 -13.15 -2.78
N ASP A 158 16.70 -13.78 -2.79
CA ASP A 158 16.33 -14.87 -3.70
C ASP A 158 15.68 -14.37 -5.01
N TYR A 159 15.56 -13.06 -5.21
CA TYR A 159 14.99 -12.52 -6.44
C TYR A 159 15.80 -12.94 -7.67
N LYS A 160 15.15 -13.61 -8.63
CA LYS A 160 15.78 -14.25 -9.79
C LYS A 160 16.65 -13.29 -10.64
N TYR A 161 16.16 -12.08 -10.87
CA TYR A 161 16.84 -11.08 -11.71
C TYR A 161 17.67 -10.07 -10.91
N LYS A 162 18.02 -10.42 -9.68
CA LYS A 162 18.79 -9.55 -8.77
C LYS A 162 20.06 -8.98 -9.37
N ASN A 163 20.86 -9.82 -10.00
CA ASN A 163 22.16 -9.42 -10.55
C ASN A 163 21.99 -8.44 -11.73
N ASP A 164 21.01 -8.67 -12.60
CA ASP A 164 20.69 -7.76 -13.71
C ASP A 164 20.20 -6.40 -13.20
N LEU A 165 19.36 -6.44 -12.15
CA LEU A 165 18.86 -5.23 -11.51
C LEU A 165 20.00 -4.40 -10.86
N ILE A 166 20.90 -5.05 -10.11
CA ILE A 166 22.08 -4.41 -9.51
C ILE A 166 22.99 -3.83 -10.61
N LYS A 167 23.24 -4.59 -11.67
CA LYS A 167 24.04 -4.12 -12.80
C LYS A 167 23.46 -2.86 -13.44
N LYS A 168 22.12 -2.78 -13.56
CA LYS A 168 21.44 -1.68 -14.21
C LYS A 168 21.26 -0.45 -13.32
N TYR A 169 20.94 -0.64 -12.03
CA TYR A 169 20.52 0.44 -11.13
C TYR A 169 21.52 0.72 -9.98
N GLY A 170 22.56 -0.11 -9.83
CA GLY A 170 23.66 0.12 -8.89
C GLY A 170 23.21 0.31 -7.44
N ASP A 171 23.70 1.37 -6.81
CA ASP A 171 23.49 1.70 -5.40
C ASP A 171 22.03 1.98 -5.01
N LYS A 172 21.14 2.15 -5.99
CA LYS A 172 19.72 2.27 -5.75
C LYS A 172 19.08 0.96 -5.25
N VAL A 173 19.73 -0.19 -5.50
CA VAL A 173 19.22 -1.53 -5.18
C VAL A 173 19.73 -1.98 -3.83
N LYS A 174 18.82 -2.15 -2.88
CA LYS A 174 19.08 -2.75 -1.57
C LYS A 174 18.59 -4.19 -1.56
N VAL A 175 19.49 -5.13 -1.38
CA VAL A 175 19.16 -6.56 -1.19
C VAL A 175 18.98 -6.84 0.28
N ILE A 176 17.86 -7.45 0.65
CA ILE A 176 17.55 -7.84 2.03
C ILE A 176 17.49 -9.37 2.10
N LYS A 177 18.13 -9.91 3.11
CA LYS A 177 17.93 -11.29 3.56
C LYS A 177 17.13 -11.21 4.85
N TYR A 178 15.93 -11.73 4.81
CA TYR A 178 15.14 -11.89 6.01
C TYR A 178 15.66 -13.09 6.83
N PRO A 179 15.56 -13.05 8.14
CA PRO A 179 16.05 -14.13 9.03
C PRO A 179 15.26 -15.42 8.87
#